data_0a25e88ed9c60c082aeb98ce8dc7b6fc
#
_entry.id   0a25e88ed9c60c082aeb98ce8dc7b6fc
#
_cell.length_a   1.000
_cell.length_b   1.000
_cell.length_c   1.000
_cell.angle_alpha   90.00
_cell.angle_beta   90.00
_cell.angle_gamma   90.00
#
_symmetry.space_group_name_H-M   'P 1'
#
loop_
_entity.id
_entity.type
_entity.pdbx_description
1 polymer ?
#
loop_
_entity_poly.entity_id
_entity_poly.type
_entity_poly.pdbx_seq_one_letter_code
_entity_poly.pdbx_strand_id
1 'polypeptide(L)'
;MPTRPGQAPIARVPADTLDGYWLADRTRTGPSYPGGFDGFFYAHLVTTEAGKAAQDAYDPLSAENPESTCVGRPTPSAFVSTSGYLMEFDLDDADERIVINSEWYNEQRIVYMDGRNHLKPAKTFATGHSIGYWEDDTLVVDTRNFDDHRSPYQIGIPSGSKKHVVEKYRLIEDGTAMAAEFMLEDPEFLAEPMHYSRVLLHSPHLKMLGTDCDLASTTRLLKLGG
;
A
#
# COMPACT_ATOMS: atom_id res chain seq x y z
N MET A 1 2.61 -3.62 -20.16
CA MET A 1 3.89 -4.15 -20.68
C MET A 1 3.81 -4.16 -22.19
N PRO A 2 4.84 -3.73 -22.93
CA PRO A 2 4.84 -3.99 -24.35
C PRO A 2 4.82 -5.52 -24.53
N THR A 3 3.79 -6.02 -25.25
CA THR A 3 3.70 -7.42 -25.64
C THR A 3 4.91 -7.77 -26.50
N ARG A 4 5.52 -8.93 -26.27
CA ARG A 4 6.52 -9.45 -27.21
C ARG A 4 5.88 -9.57 -28.60
N PRO A 5 6.61 -9.26 -29.69
CA PRO A 5 6.06 -9.44 -31.03
C PRO A 5 5.50 -10.85 -31.19
N GLY A 6 4.23 -10.95 -31.55
CA GLY A 6 3.52 -12.23 -31.73
C GLY A 6 2.74 -12.76 -30.50
N GLN A 7 2.78 -12.07 -29.36
CA GLN A 7 1.94 -12.44 -28.22
C GLN A 7 0.60 -11.70 -28.31
N ALA A 8 -0.50 -12.43 -28.31
CA ALA A 8 -1.83 -11.82 -28.25
C ALA A 8 -1.98 -11.01 -26.96
N PRO A 9 -2.67 -9.86 -26.99
CA PRO A 9 -3.00 -9.14 -25.78
C PRO A 9 -3.74 -10.04 -24.81
N ILE A 10 -3.40 -10.01 -23.53
CA ILE A 10 -4.18 -10.70 -22.49
C ILE A 10 -5.57 -10.05 -22.50
N ALA A 11 -6.60 -10.86 -22.71
CA ALA A 11 -7.97 -10.39 -22.69
C ALA A 11 -8.27 -9.82 -21.29
N ARG A 12 -8.84 -8.61 -21.26
CA ARG A 12 -9.34 -8.02 -20.02
C ARG A 12 -10.63 -8.74 -19.64
N VAL A 13 -10.72 -9.16 -18.39
CA VAL A 13 -11.89 -9.86 -17.85
C VAL A 13 -12.63 -8.87 -16.93
N PRO A 14 -13.94 -8.61 -17.17
CA PRO A 14 -14.72 -7.78 -16.26
C PRO A 14 -14.90 -8.45 -14.88
N ALA A 15 -15.01 -7.61 -13.84
CA ALA A 15 -15.50 -7.97 -12.53
C ALA A 15 -16.82 -7.24 -12.26
N ASP A 16 -17.73 -7.88 -11.53
CA ASP A 16 -19.01 -7.28 -11.13
C ASP A 16 -18.90 -6.59 -9.76
N THR A 17 -17.90 -6.95 -8.97
CA THR A 17 -17.61 -6.40 -7.63
C THR A 17 -16.12 -6.15 -7.47
N LEU A 18 -15.70 -5.55 -6.33
CA LEU A 18 -14.28 -5.39 -6.01
C LEU A 18 -13.61 -6.71 -5.61
N ASP A 19 -14.37 -7.78 -5.37
CA ASP A 19 -13.85 -9.09 -4.99
C ASP A 19 -12.89 -9.66 -6.04
N GLY A 20 -11.81 -10.30 -5.59
CA GLY A 20 -10.83 -10.96 -6.45
C GLY A 20 -9.46 -10.29 -6.51
N TYR A 21 -8.72 -10.62 -7.57
CA TYR A 21 -7.31 -10.25 -7.73
C TYR A 21 -7.10 -9.04 -8.63
N TRP A 22 -6.25 -8.13 -8.18
CA TRP A 22 -5.98 -6.85 -8.82
C TRP A 22 -4.49 -6.59 -8.93
N LEU A 23 -4.03 -6.18 -10.11
CA LEU A 23 -2.63 -5.83 -10.36
C LEU A 23 -2.52 -4.41 -10.91
N ALA A 24 -1.58 -3.62 -10.41
CA ALA A 24 -1.41 -2.25 -10.87
C ALA A 24 -1.13 -2.17 -12.39
N ASP A 25 -1.87 -1.30 -13.08
CA ASP A 25 -1.61 -0.98 -14.48
C ASP A 25 -0.36 -0.09 -14.58
N ARG A 26 0.76 -0.72 -14.87
CA ARG A 26 2.05 -0.04 -15.00
C ARG A 26 2.12 0.94 -16.17
N THR A 27 1.20 0.88 -17.11
CA THR A 27 1.15 1.79 -18.26
C THR A 27 0.44 3.09 -17.93
N ARG A 28 -0.38 3.12 -16.86
CA ARG A 28 -1.18 4.27 -16.42
C ARG A 28 -0.77 4.82 -15.04
N THR A 29 0.32 4.34 -14.47
CA THR A 29 0.79 4.78 -13.15
C THR A 29 1.56 6.11 -13.17
N GLY A 30 1.31 6.95 -14.16
CA GLY A 30 1.97 8.24 -14.29
C GLY A 30 3.41 8.15 -14.84
N PRO A 31 4.13 9.27 -14.90
CA PRO A 31 5.49 9.29 -15.41
C PRO A 31 6.39 8.40 -14.55
N SER A 32 7.41 7.82 -15.19
CA SER A 32 8.46 7.11 -14.44
C SER A 32 9.16 8.11 -13.53
N TYR A 33 9.06 7.91 -12.23
CA TYR A 33 9.78 8.74 -11.27
C TYR A 33 11.26 8.37 -11.26
N PRO A 34 12.17 9.37 -11.26
CA PRO A 34 13.58 9.11 -10.98
C PRO A 34 13.70 8.38 -9.63
N GLY A 35 14.44 7.26 -9.58
CA GLY A 35 14.55 6.45 -8.37
C GLY A 35 13.50 5.31 -8.26
N GLY A 36 12.75 5.03 -9.33
CA GLY A 36 11.80 3.90 -9.34
C GLY A 36 10.60 4.13 -8.42
N PHE A 37 10.24 3.11 -7.62
CA PHE A 37 9.11 3.20 -6.69
C PHE A 37 9.30 4.21 -5.58
N ASP A 38 10.52 4.34 -5.08
CA ASP A 38 10.84 5.30 -4.04
C ASP A 38 10.72 6.73 -4.58
N GLY A 39 11.02 6.93 -5.85
CA GLY A 39 10.85 8.21 -6.53
C GLY A 39 9.44 8.79 -6.45
N PHE A 40 8.41 7.93 -6.37
CA PHE A 40 7.04 8.36 -6.15
C PHE A 40 6.88 9.19 -4.87
N PHE A 41 7.36 8.67 -3.74
CA PHE A 41 7.25 9.37 -2.45
C PHE A 41 8.13 10.61 -2.42
N TYR A 42 9.34 10.58 -3.00
CA TYR A 42 10.19 11.76 -3.12
C TYR A 42 9.52 12.90 -3.90
N ALA A 43 8.70 12.57 -4.89
CA ALA A 43 8.01 13.56 -5.70
C ALA A 43 6.76 14.15 -5.05
N HIS A 44 6.16 13.44 -4.09
CA HIS A 44 4.83 13.78 -3.55
C HIS A 44 4.80 14.08 -2.06
N LEU A 45 5.80 13.65 -1.26
CA LEU A 45 5.83 13.95 0.16
C LEU A 45 6.48 15.31 0.42
N VAL A 46 5.74 16.18 1.10
CA VAL A 46 6.25 17.42 1.67
C VAL A 46 6.47 17.20 3.15
N THR A 47 7.75 17.17 3.59
CA THR A 47 8.10 16.82 4.97
C THR A 47 8.09 18.02 5.90
N THR A 48 7.80 17.78 7.18
CA THR A 48 8.14 18.70 8.27
C THR A 48 9.66 18.72 8.50
N GLU A 49 10.14 19.66 9.31
CA GLU A 49 11.55 19.66 9.75
C GLU A 49 11.93 18.36 10.46
N ALA A 50 11.02 17.79 11.27
CA ALA A 50 11.23 16.52 11.96
C ALA A 50 11.33 15.36 10.97
N GLY A 51 10.44 15.31 9.96
CA GLY A 51 10.48 14.31 8.90
C GLY A 51 11.77 14.38 8.09
N LYS A 52 12.20 15.60 7.73
CA LYS A 52 13.45 15.83 7.00
C LYS A 52 14.67 15.40 7.81
N ALA A 53 14.75 15.80 9.08
CA ALA A 53 15.86 15.43 9.94
C ALA A 53 15.96 13.91 10.14
N ALA A 54 14.83 13.23 10.30
CA ALA A 54 14.78 11.78 10.41
C ALA A 54 15.19 11.09 9.12
N GLN A 55 14.80 11.63 7.96
CA GLN A 55 15.21 11.14 6.64
C GLN A 55 16.72 11.27 6.44
N ASP A 56 17.28 12.44 6.76
CA ASP A 56 18.72 12.72 6.60
C ASP A 56 19.60 11.84 7.51
N ALA A 57 19.06 11.41 8.66
CA ALA A 57 19.74 10.51 9.60
C ALA A 57 19.57 9.01 9.25
N TYR A 58 18.74 8.67 8.29
CA TYR A 58 18.41 7.28 7.99
C TYR A 58 19.46 6.59 7.13
N ASP A 59 19.94 5.45 7.61
CA ASP A 59 20.77 4.54 6.82
C ASP A 59 19.97 3.28 6.45
N PRO A 60 19.62 3.08 5.16
CA PRO A 60 18.86 1.91 4.72
C PRO A 60 19.62 0.60 4.87
N LEU A 61 20.95 0.64 5.08
CA LEU A 61 21.79 -0.53 5.33
C LEU A 61 21.98 -0.82 6.82
N SER A 62 21.38 -0.04 7.70
CA SER A 62 21.41 -0.25 9.15
C SER A 62 20.28 -1.17 9.64
N ALA A 63 20.38 -1.60 10.89
CA ALA A 63 19.33 -2.35 11.56
C ALA A 63 18.03 -1.54 11.81
N GLU A 64 18.05 -0.22 11.57
CA GLU A 64 16.86 0.62 11.64
C GLU A 64 15.90 0.36 10.48
N ASN A 65 16.36 -0.22 9.37
CA ASN A 65 15.51 -0.57 8.25
C ASN A 65 14.58 -1.73 8.62
N PRO A 66 13.26 -1.52 8.76
CA PRO A 66 12.33 -2.57 9.16
C PRO A 66 12.31 -3.76 8.19
N GLU A 67 12.53 -3.52 6.90
CA GLU A 67 12.59 -4.59 5.90
C GLU A 67 13.76 -5.55 6.11
N SER A 68 14.84 -5.10 6.77
CA SER A 68 15.94 -5.96 7.16
C SER A 68 15.55 -7.02 8.20
N THR A 69 14.46 -6.80 8.90
CA THR A 69 13.88 -7.71 9.89
C THR A 69 12.52 -8.29 9.46
N CYS A 70 12.26 -8.28 8.15
CA CYS A 70 11.02 -8.78 7.56
C CYS A 70 9.76 -8.03 8.02
N VAL A 71 9.88 -6.80 8.41
CA VAL A 71 8.72 -5.94 8.71
C VAL A 71 8.32 -5.22 7.42
N GLY A 72 7.12 -5.51 6.93
CA GLY A 72 6.54 -4.87 5.76
C GLY A 72 6.15 -3.41 6.02
N ARG A 73 5.72 -2.71 4.98
CA ARG A 73 5.32 -1.32 5.08
C ARG A 73 3.83 -1.21 5.34
N PRO A 74 3.41 -0.31 6.22
CA PRO A 74 1.99 -0.11 6.50
C PRO A 74 1.26 0.54 5.30
N THR A 75 -0.06 0.55 5.36
CA THR A 75 -0.93 1.32 4.46
C THR A 75 -0.47 2.79 4.39
N PRO A 76 -0.45 3.44 3.20
CA PRO A 76 -0.82 2.91 1.89
C PRO A 76 0.35 2.29 1.11
N SER A 77 1.56 2.24 1.67
CA SER A 77 2.78 1.84 0.96
C SER A 77 2.72 0.42 0.40
N ALA A 78 2.14 -0.53 1.16
CA ALA A 78 1.95 -1.90 0.71
C ALA A 78 1.15 -2.01 -0.59
N PHE A 79 0.33 -1.00 -0.90
CA PHE A 79 -0.54 -0.94 -2.07
C PHE A 79 -0.02 -0.01 -3.16
N VAL A 80 0.72 1.03 -2.81
CA VAL A 80 1.27 2.03 -3.74
C VAL A 80 2.57 1.58 -4.36
N SER A 81 3.47 1.04 -3.56
CA SER A 81 4.80 0.59 -4.00
C SER A 81 4.75 -0.70 -4.82
N THR A 82 3.61 -1.37 -4.83
CA THR A 82 3.48 -2.76 -5.26
C THR A 82 3.08 -2.92 -6.72
N SER A 83 3.54 -2.08 -7.63
CA SER A 83 3.18 -2.23 -9.05
C SER A 83 3.58 -3.59 -9.68
N GLY A 84 4.30 -4.43 -8.96
CA GLY A 84 4.68 -5.77 -9.37
C GLY A 84 4.04 -6.89 -8.55
N TYR A 85 3.29 -6.55 -7.51
CA TYR A 85 2.67 -7.49 -6.57
C TYR A 85 1.16 -7.49 -6.73
N LEU A 86 0.58 -8.66 -6.53
CA LEU A 86 -0.86 -8.88 -6.62
C LEU A 86 -1.53 -8.41 -5.34
N MET A 87 -2.70 -7.82 -5.48
CA MET A 87 -3.62 -7.52 -4.39
C MET A 87 -4.86 -8.39 -4.53
N GLU A 88 -5.42 -8.81 -3.43
CA GLU A 88 -6.70 -9.49 -3.35
C GLU A 88 -7.63 -8.68 -2.45
N PHE A 89 -8.84 -8.47 -2.93
CA PHE A 89 -9.96 -8.04 -2.11
C PHE A 89 -10.84 -9.28 -1.90
N ASP A 90 -11.04 -9.67 -0.66
CA ASP A 90 -11.91 -10.75 -0.25
C ASP A 90 -13.08 -10.13 0.54
N LEU A 91 -14.25 -10.10 -0.11
CA LEU A 91 -15.47 -9.51 0.40
C LEU A 91 -16.27 -10.56 1.18
N ASP A 92 -16.19 -10.52 2.49
CA ASP A 92 -16.93 -11.41 3.39
C ASP A 92 -18.18 -10.70 3.95
N ASP A 93 -19.26 -10.77 3.19
CA ASP A 93 -20.53 -10.14 3.56
C ASP A 93 -21.12 -10.73 4.85
N ALA A 94 -20.84 -11.99 5.16
CA ALA A 94 -21.37 -12.67 6.34
C ALA A 94 -20.75 -12.12 7.65
N ASP A 95 -19.49 -11.72 7.59
CA ASP A 95 -18.74 -11.16 8.72
C ASP A 95 -18.68 -9.61 8.70
N GLU A 96 -19.38 -8.97 7.77
CA GLU A 96 -19.38 -7.51 7.58
C GLU A 96 -17.95 -6.94 7.55
N ARG A 97 -17.10 -7.57 6.74
CA ARG A 97 -15.68 -7.17 6.59
C ARG A 97 -15.18 -7.40 5.18
N ILE A 98 -14.17 -6.65 4.82
CA ILE A 98 -13.36 -6.86 3.62
C ILE A 98 -11.94 -7.16 4.08
N VAL A 99 -11.36 -8.25 3.59
CA VAL A 99 -9.95 -8.56 3.81
C VAL A 99 -9.17 -8.14 2.56
N ILE A 100 -8.19 -7.27 2.75
CA ILE A 100 -7.30 -6.85 1.67
C ILE A 100 -5.94 -7.49 1.91
N ASN A 101 -5.55 -8.37 0.99
CA ASN A 101 -4.27 -9.07 1.01
C ASN A 101 -3.31 -8.46 -0.02
N SER A 102 -2.02 -8.42 0.29
CA SER A 102 -0.95 -8.03 -0.62
C SER A 102 0.13 -9.10 -0.66
N GLU A 103 0.62 -9.45 -1.86
CA GLU A 103 1.79 -10.33 -1.99
C GLU A 103 3.05 -9.71 -1.35
N TRP A 104 3.11 -8.39 -1.21
CA TRP A 104 4.22 -7.72 -0.56
C TRP A 104 4.25 -8.07 0.92
N TYR A 105 5.23 -8.85 1.35
CA TYR A 105 5.41 -9.34 2.73
C TYR A 105 4.21 -10.14 3.28
N ASN A 106 3.32 -10.67 2.41
CA ASN A 106 2.08 -11.35 2.79
C ASN A 106 1.23 -10.50 3.75
N GLU A 107 1.19 -9.21 3.51
CA GLU A 107 0.43 -8.30 4.37
C GLU A 107 -1.07 -8.53 4.22
N GLN A 108 -1.75 -8.53 5.34
CA GLN A 108 -3.20 -8.63 5.43
C GLN A 108 -3.76 -7.48 6.23
N ARG A 109 -4.86 -6.90 5.73
CA ARG A 109 -5.58 -5.83 6.39
C ARG A 109 -7.07 -6.16 6.43
N ILE A 110 -7.70 -5.99 7.59
CA ILE A 110 -9.15 -6.14 7.77
C ILE A 110 -9.78 -4.75 7.77
N VAL A 111 -10.75 -4.56 6.88
CA VAL A 111 -11.63 -3.38 6.84
C VAL A 111 -12.97 -3.79 7.43
N TYR A 112 -13.35 -3.17 8.54
CA TYR A 112 -14.60 -3.44 9.21
C TYR A 112 -15.74 -2.64 8.58
N MET A 113 -16.80 -3.32 8.14
CA MET A 113 -17.95 -2.74 7.43
C MET A 113 -19.21 -2.61 8.30
N ASP A 114 -19.12 -2.96 9.58
CA ASP A 114 -20.23 -3.04 10.53
C ASP A 114 -20.62 -1.68 11.19
N GLY A 115 -20.09 -0.58 10.67
CA GLY A 115 -20.41 0.77 11.16
C GLY A 115 -19.75 1.13 12.50
N ARG A 116 -18.78 0.34 12.97
CA ARG A 116 -18.02 0.68 14.19
C ARG A 116 -17.20 1.95 14.06
N ASN A 117 -16.82 2.51 15.18
CA ASN A 117 -15.82 3.58 15.23
C ASN A 117 -14.40 3.02 15.36
N HIS A 118 -13.41 3.86 15.06
CA HIS A 118 -12.01 3.55 15.37
C HIS A 118 -11.81 3.27 16.85
N LEU A 119 -10.83 2.43 17.12
CA LEU A 119 -10.41 2.10 18.49
C LEU A 119 -9.77 3.33 19.16
N LYS A 120 -9.65 3.26 20.50
CA LYS A 120 -8.95 4.32 21.24
C LYS A 120 -7.50 4.45 20.74
N PRO A 121 -6.93 5.66 20.68
CA PRO A 121 -5.58 5.89 20.14
C PRO A 121 -4.45 5.08 20.78
N ALA A 122 -4.63 4.63 22.02
CA ALA A 122 -3.64 3.79 22.71
C ALA A 122 -3.52 2.35 22.15
N LYS A 123 -4.39 1.96 21.22
CA LYS A 123 -4.38 0.62 20.61
C LYS A 123 -3.99 0.79 19.14
N THR A 124 -2.80 0.34 18.79
CA THR A 124 -2.20 0.52 17.47
C THR A 124 -1.93 -0.83 16.79
N PHE A 125 -1.69 -0.80 15.48
CA PHE A 125 -1.47 -1.97 14.64
C PHE A 125 -0.52 -1.64 13.49
N ALA A 126 0.25 -2.61 13.04
CA ALA A 126 1.20 -2.43 11.94
C ALA A 126 0.55 -1.90 10.66
N THR A 127 -0.59 -2.44 10.23
CA THR A 127 -1.34 -1.99 9.04
C THR A 127 -2.40 -0.93 9.35
N GLY A 128 -2.51 -0.50 10.62
CA GLY A 128 -3.56 0.38 11.10
C GLY A 128 -4.87 -0.35 11.40
N HIS A 129 -5.86 0.38 11.93
CA HIS A 129 -7.23 -0.07 12.13
C HIS A 129 -8.11 0.57 11.06
N SER A 130 -8.67 -0.24 10.18
CA SER A 130 -9.48 0.21 9.04
C SER A 130 -10.96 -0.01 9.29
N ILE A 131 -11.76 1.03 9.02
CA ILE A 131 -13.22 0.95 8.94
C ILE A 131 -13.63 1.37 7.53
N GLY A 132 -14.71 0.80 7.01
CA GLY A 132 -15.16 1.08 5.66
C GLY A 132 -16.66 1.28 5.57
N TYR A 133 -17.06 1.92 4.50
CA TYR A 133 -18.46 2.10 4.11
C TYR A 133 -18.57 2.31 2.60
N TRP A 134 -19.76 2.11 2.07
CA TRP A 134 -20.04 2.37 0.67
C TRP A 134 -20.64 3.76 0.48
N GLU A 135 -20.07 4.53 -0.43
CA GLU A 135 -20.66 5.74 -1.03
C GLU A 135 -21.06 5.39 -2.47
N ASP A 136 -22.34 5.10 -2.68
CA ASP A 136 -22.87 4.56 -3.93
C ASP A 136 -22.09 3.29 -4.37
N ASP A 137 -21.32 3.36 -5.43
CA ASP A 137 -20.47 2.26 -5.97
C ASP A 137 -19.01 2.32 -5.52
N THR A 138 -18.69 3.21 -4.61
CA THR A 138 -17.33 3.47 -4.14
C THR A 138 -17.15 2.96 -2.71
N LEU A 139 -16.21 2.03 -2.52
CA LEU A 139 -15.74 1.66 -1.18
C LEU A 139 -14.85 2.77 -0.65
N VAL A 140 -15.21 3.33 0.49
CA VAL A 140 -14.38 4.28 1.24
C VAL A 140 -13.80 3.58 2.46
N VAL A 141 -12.49 3.66 2.63
CA VAL A 141 -11.77 3.05 3.76
C VAL A 141 -11.03 4.14 4.52
N ASP A 142 -11.37 4.31 5.80
CA ASP A 142 -10.67 5.19 6.74
C ASP A 142 -9.75 4.34 7.62
N THR A 143 -8.46 4.67 7.69
CA THR A 143 -7.47 3.90 8.46
C THR A 143 -6.69 4.81 9.39
N ARG A 144 -6.67 4.44 10.68
CA ARG A 144 -5.98 5.13 11.77
C ARG A 144 -5.31 4.12 12.69
N ASN A 145 -4.80 4.55 13.82
CA ASN A 145 -4.22 3.70 14.85
C ASN A 145 -3.03 2.87 14.34
N PHE A 146 -2.13 3.48 13.60
CA PHE A 146 -0.91 2.85 13.14
C PHE A 146 0.12 2.74 14.27
N ASP A 147 0.90 1.66 14.25
CA ASP A 147 2.17 1.60 14.97
C ASP A 147 3.18 2.57 14.35
N ASP A 148 4.13 3.04 15.16
CA ASP A 148 5.26 3.80 14.64
C ASP A 148 6.08 2.93 13.68
N HIS A 149 6.50 3.52 12.58
CA HIS A 149 7.31 2.82 11.59
C HIS A 149 8.47 3.71 11.12
N ARG A 150 9.71 3.16 11.14
CA ARG A 150 10.92 3.94 10.85
C ARG A 150 11.03 4.40 9.41
N SER A 151 10.53 3.62 8.45
CA SER A 151 10.62 3.94 7.03
C SER A 151 9.44 3.33 6.24
N PRO A 152 8.21 3.83 6.43
CA PRO A 152 7.02 3.26 5.78
C PRO A 152 7.02 3.47 4.26
N TYR A 153 7.89 4.36 3.73
CA TYR A 153 7.91 4.79 2.33
C TYR A 153 9.25 4.47 1.64
N GLN A 154 10.10 3.66 2.22
CA GLN A 154 11.47 3.31 1.76
C GLN A 154 12.46 4.49 1.65
N ILE A 155 12.10 5.67 2.12
CA ILE A 155 12.94 6.88 1.99
C ILE A 155 13.39 7.46 3.33
N GLY A 156 13.17 6.70 4.42
CA GLY A 156 13.63 7.08 5.76
C GLY A 156 12.77 8.13 6.46
N ILE A 157 11.68 8.59 5.88
CA ILE A 157 10.69 9.43 6.56
C ILE A 157 9.86 8.52 7.46
N PRO A 158 9.81 8.74 8.79
CA PRO A 158 9.01 7.91 9.68
C PRO A 158 7.50 8.14 9.49
N SER A 159 6.71 7.25 10.06
CA SER A 159 5.30 7.54 10.37
C SER A 159 5.02 7.23 11.85
N GLY A 160 4.06 7.95 12.40
CA GLY A 160 3.66 7.82 13.79
C GLY A 160 2.18 7.50 13.99
N SER A 161 1.78 7.49 15.24
CA SER A 161 0.41 7.17 15.67
C SER A 161 -0.64 8.19 15.20
N LYS A 162 -0.22 9.36 14.70
CA LYS A 162 -1.13 10.38 14.14
C LYS A 162 -1.40 10.21 12.65
N LYS A 163 -0.76 9.23 12.03
CA LYS A 163 -0.98 8.91 10.63
C LYS A 163 -2.44 8.57 10.38
N HIS A 164 -2.98 9.10 9.28
CA HIS A 164 -4.34 8.87 8.82
C HIS A 164 -4.33 8.66 7.31
N VAL A 165 -5.04 7.64 6.86
CA VAL A 165 -5.17 7.31 5.44
C VAL A 165 -6.64 7.13 5.10
N VAL A 166 -7.10 7.82 4.05
CA VAL A 166 -8.42 7.59 3.46
C VAL A 166 -8.24 7.08 2.06
N GLU A 167 -8.85 5.95 1.75
CA GLU A 167 -8.78 5.31 0.44
C GLU A 167 -10.16 5.20 -0.18
N LYS A 168 -10.22 5.26 -1.51
CA LYS A 168 -11.46 5.09 -2.29
C LYS A 168 -11.19 4.10 -3.42
N TYR A 169 -12.07 3.11 -3.54
CA TYR A 169 -11.98 2.06 -4.55
C TYR A 169 -13.30 1.95 -5.30
N ARG A 170 -13.26 1.99 -6.63
CA ARG A 170 -14.44 1.79 -7.46
C ARG A 170 -14.10 1.11 -8.78
N LEU A 171 -15.02 0.32 -9.31
CA LEU A 171 -14.88 -0.25 -10.64
C LEU A 171 -14.96 0.83 -11.71
N ILE A 172 -14.16 0.68 -12.74
CA ILE A 172 -14.14 1.52 -13.94
C ILE A 172 -14.01 0.62 -15.18
N GLU A 173 -14.22 1.19 -16.37
CA GLU A 173 -14.04 0.50 -17.64
C GLU A 173 -14.83 -0.82 -17.72
N ASP A 174 -16.12 -0.76 -17.39
CA ASP A 174 -17.02 -1.92 -17.37
C ASP A 174 -16.48 -3.08 -16.52
N GLY A 175 -15.87 -2.77 -15.36
CA GLY A 175 -15.35 -3.74 -14.41
C GLY A 175 -13.99 -4.35 -14.78
N THR A 176 -13.38 -3.99 -15.89
CA THR A 176 -12.05 -4.53 -16.25
C THR A 176 -10.91 -3.88 -15.48
N ALA A 177 -11.19 -2.78 -14.80
CA ALA A 177 -10.24 -2.05 -13.97
C ALA A 177 -10.91 -1.47 -12.72
N MET A 178 -10.09 -1.12 -11.74
CA MET A 178 -10.47 -0.44 -10.52
C MET A 178 -9.66 0.85 -10.38
N ALA A 179 -10.32 1.96 -10.12
CA ALA A 179 -9.65 3.17 -9.64
C ALA A 179 -9.41 3.03 -8.15
N ALA A 180 -8.17 3.28 -7.72
CA ALA A 180 -7.76 3.35 -6.33
C ALA A 180 -7.19 4.73 -6.07
N GLU A 181 -7.80 5.48 -5.17
CA GLU A 181 -7.39 6.82 -4.77
C GLU A 181 -7.10 6.81 -3.28
N PHE A 182 -6.13 7.58 -2.83
CA PHE A 182 -5.91 7.75 -1.41
C PHE A 182 -5.40 9.14 -1.05
N MET A 183 -5.70 9.53 0.18
CA MET A 183 -5.14 10.67 0.89
C MET A 183 -4.36 10.12 2.08
N LEU A 184 -3.14 10.58 2.24
CA LEU A 184 -2.25 10.27 3.36
C LEU A 184 -1.90 11.56 4.09
N GLU A 185 -2.14 11.62 5.37
CA GLU A 185 -1.63 12.67 6.26
C GLU A 185 -0.93 12.08 7.48
N ASP A 186 0.14 12.73 7.90
CA ASP A 186 0.85 12.45 9.14
C ASP A 186 1.47 13.75 9.65
N PRO A 187 0.76 14.55 10.44
CA PRO A 187 1.15 15.91 10.77
C PRO A 187 2.43 16.02 11.60
N GLU A 188 2.97 14.90 12.09
CA GLU A 188 4.25 14.87 12.76
C GLU A 188 5.42 14.90 11.76
N PHE A 189 5.29 14.19 10.65
CA PHE A 189 6.37 14.02 9.68
C PHE A 189 6.08 14.61 8.30
N LEU A 190 4.81 14.85 7.97
CA LEU A 190 4.37 15.45 6.71
C LEU A 190 3.74 16.82 6.95
N ALA A 191 4.21 17.84 6.22
CA ALA A 191 3.72 19.21 6.31
C ALA A 191 2.40 19.41 5.54
N GLU A 192 2.13 18.57 4.56
CA GLU A 192 0.94 18.60 3.71
C GLU A 192 0.41 17.20 3.49
N PRO A 193 -0.93 17.01 3.36
CA PRO A 193 -1.50 15.74 2.93
C PRO A 193 -1.04 15.38 1.51
N MET A 194 -0.75 14.11 1.29
CA MET A 194 -0.44 13.58 -0.03
C MET A 194 -1.68 12.93 -0.64
N HIS A 195 -1.98 13.26 -1.89
CA HIS A 195 -3.04 12.64 -2.66
C HIS A 195 -2.46 11.87 -3.84
N TYR A 196 -2.97 10.68 -4.09
CA TYR A 196 -2.55 9.86 -5.21
C TYR A 196 -3.65 8.96 -5.72
N SER A 197 -3.58 8.61 -7.00
CA SER A 197 -4.49 7.66 -7.63
C SER A 197 -3.74 6.63 -8.48
N ARG A 198 -4.29 5.44 -8.55
CA ARG A 198 -3.82 4.34 -9.39
C ARG A 198 -4.97 3.68 -10.11
N VAL A 199 -4.63 3.00 -11.19
CA VAL A 199 -5.53 2.07 -11.86
C VAL A 199 -4.99 0.65 -11.65
N LEU A 200 -5.86 -0.23 -11.19
CA LEU A 200 -5.59 -1.65 -11.02
C LEU A 200 -6.38 -2.43 -12.07
N LEU A 201 -5.78 -3.45 -12.64
CA LEU A 201 -6.42 -4.34 -13.63
C LEU A 201 -6.97 -5.58 -12.93
N HIS A 202 -8.21 -5.94 -13.22
CA HIS A 202 -8.76 -7.21 -12.77
C HIS A 202 -7.96 -8.38 -13.35
N SER A 203 -7.47 -9.26 -12.49
CA SER A 203 -6.44 -10.26 -12.82
C SER A 203 -6.79 -11.66 -12.32
N PRO A 204 -7.99 -12.20 -12.63
CA PRO A 204 -8.48 -13.48 -12.10
C PRO A 204 -7.68 -14.69 -12.55
N HIS A 205 -6.83 -14.54 -13.56
CA HIS A 205 -5.93 -15.57 -14.06
C HIS A 205 -4.61 -15.68 -13.28
N LEU A 206 -4.35 -14.72 -12.36
CA LEU A 206 -3.19 -14.72 -11.49
C LEU A 206 -3.53 -15.36 -10.16
N LYS A 207 -2.50 -15.74 -9.41
CA LYS A 207 -2.59 -16.27 -8.05
C LYS A 207 -1.52 -15.60 -7.20
N MET A 208 -1.85 -15.31 -5.95
CA MET A 208 -0.87 -14.88 -4.98
C MET A 208 0.14 -16.01 -4.72
N LEU A 209 1.41 -15.69 -4.85
CA LEU A 209 2.49 -16.66 -4.62
C LEU A 209 3.02 -16.60 -3.20
N GLY A 210 2.69 -15.53 -2.48
CA GLY A 210 3.27 -15.23 -1.19
C GLY A 210 4.74 -14.77 -1.30
N THR A 211 5.19 -14.09 -0.29
CA THR A 211 6.59 -13.65 -0.18
C THR A 211 7.16 -14.23 1.10
N ASP A 212 8.02 -15.23 0.98
CA ASP A 212 8.78 -15.74 2.11
C ASP A 212 9.96 -14.79 2.37
N CYS A 213 9.93 -14.10 3.50
CA CYS A 213 11.04 -13.28 3.93
C CYS A 213 12.05 -14.12 4.71
N ASP A 214 13.27 -14.22 4.18
CA ASP A 214 14.39 -14.90 4.84
C ASP A 214 15.28 -13.89 5.58
N LEU A 215 15.21 -13.89 6.90
CA LEU A 215 16.03 -13.02 7.76
C LEU A 215 17.53 -13.14 7.51
N ALA A 216 18.02 -14.33 7.15
CA ALA A 216 19.44 -14.51 6.85
C ALA A 216 19.85 -13.79 5.57
N SER A 217 18.95 -13.73 4.59
CA SER A 217 19.17 -12.99 3.34
C SER A 217 19.03 -11.48 3.53
N THR A 218 18.00 -11.03 4.23
CA THR A 218 17.74 -9.59 4.43
C THR A 218 18.79 -8.91 5.28
N THR A 219 19.31 -9.60 6.32
CA THR A 219 20.38 -9.08 7.19
C THR A 219 21.78 -9.21 6.60
N ARG A 220 21.94 -9.90 5.46
CA ARG A 220 23.23 -10.10 4.81
C ARG A 220 23.90 -8.78 4.41
N LEU A 221 23.11 -7.84 3.91
CA LEU A 221 23.59 -6.53 3.47
C LEU A 221 24.07 -5.67 4.64
N LEU A 222 23.47 -5.82 5.83
CA LEU A 222 23.88 -5.09 7.04
C LEU A 222 25.32 -5.45 7.47
N LYS A 223 25.83 -6.60 7.06
CA LYS A 223 27.19 -7.07 7.39
C LYS A 223 28.25 -6.55 6.42
N LEU A 224 27.84 -5.90 5.32
CA LEU A 224 28.76 -5.39 4.30
C LEU A 224 29.10 -3.92 4.52
N GLY A 225 28.37 -3.21 5.41
CA GLY A 225 28.57 -1.80 5.73
C GLY A 225 29.29 -1.54 7.06
N GLY A 226 29.86 -2.59 7.69
CA GLY A 226 30.60 -2.51 8.94
C GLY A 226 32.11 -2.65 8.76
#